data_4944b530f39564a07d6a8859b16174ba
#
_entry.id   4944b530f39564a07d6a8859b16174ba
#
_cell.length_a   1.000
_cell.length_b   1.000
_cell.length_c   1.000
_cell.angle_alpha   90.00
_cell.angle_beta   90.00
_cell.angle_gamma   90.00
#
_symmetry.space_group_name_H-M   'P 1'
#
loop_
_entity.id
_entity.type
_entity.pdbx_description
1 polymer ?
#
loop_
_entity_poly.entity_id
_entity_poly.type
_entity_poly.pdbx_seq_one_letter_code
_entity_poly.pdbx_strand_id
1 'polypeptide(L)'
;LRRGFFCIINIIEDYIMSYIDRQPVDRNFLSKDNFTAVFSNFPHMEYFIQSFEFPGVNVPALKQPSYLKGIDVHGTQIEYDDLSISFAINEDFSNYREIYSWLTKTGTPQKLEEHQSPDELDHCTLMITSNNKNTILKVRFDKIFPTALSSFTFDTTSDHDIVIATATFKFNSMTFDANI
;
A
#
# COMPACT_ATOMS: atom_id res chain seq x y z
N LEU A 1 -24.17 57.61 -6.96
CA LEU A 1 -22.98 56.86 -7.46
C LEU A 1 -22.16 56.16 -6.33
N ARG A 2 -22.22 56.58 -5.05
CA ARG A 2 -21.46 55.93 -3.96
C ARG A 2 -22.05 54.63 -3.36
N ARG A 3 -23.36 54.40 -3.48
CA ARG A 3 -24.02 53.21 -2.90
C ARG A 3 -23.83 51.93 -3.76
N GLY A 4 -23.61 52.04 -5.05
CA GLY A 4 -23.39 50.87 -5.92
C GLY A 4 -21.98 50.23 -5.78
N PHE A 5 -20.98 51.03 -5.47
CA PHE A 5 -19.61 50.56 -5.32
C PHE A 5 -19.39 49.74 -4.06
N PHE A 6 -20.07 50.11 -2.95
CA PHE A 6 -19.99 49.37 -1.67
C PHE A 6 -20.64 47.99 -1.74
N CYS A 7 -21.70 47.81 -2.52
CA CYS A 7 -22.40 46.55 -2.70
C CYS A 7 -21.54 45.55 -3.50
N ILE A 8 -20.80 46.04 -4.52
CA ILE A 8 -19.94 45.21 -5.35
C ILE A 8 -18.72 44.70 -4.54
N ILE A 9 -18.14 45.54 -3.67
CA ILE A 9 -17.01 45.14 -2.83
C ILE A 9 -17.42 44.07 -1.85
N ASN A 10 -18.56 44.15 -1.18
CA ASN A 10 -19.05 43.14 -0.26
C ASN A 10 -19.32 41.79 -0.99
N ILE A 11 -19.85 41.81 -2.19
CA ILE A 11 -20.10 40.57 -2.97
C ILE A 11 -18.76 39.90 -3.35
N ILE A 12 -17.74 40.69 -3.69
CA ILE A 12 -16.41 40.16 -4.04
C ILE A 12 -15.72 39.60 -2.79
N GLU A 13 -15.83 40.28 -1.64
CA GLU A 13 -15.29 39.80 -0.37
C GLU A 13 -15.96 38.49 0.07
N ASP A 14 -17.28 38.38 0.00
CA ASP A 14 -18.03 37.16 0.29
C ASP A 14 -17.67 36.00 -0.67
N TYR A 15 -17.45 36.31 -1.94
CA TYR A 15 -17.04 35.31 -2.93
C TYR A 15 -15.61 34.82 -2.70
N ILE A 16 -14.69 35.71 -2.36
CA ILE A 16 -13.30 35.38 -2.05
C ILE A 16 -13.21 34.59 -0.72
N MET A 17 -13.96 34.98 0.31
CA MET A 17 -14.04 34.25 1.57
C MET A 17 -14.60 32.84 1.35
N SER A 18 -15.67 32.69 0.57
CA SER A 18 -16.24 31.37 0.21
C SER A 18 -15.27 30.51 -0.57
N TYR A 19 -14.40 31.08 -1.40
CA TYR A 19 -13.38 30.33 -2.14
C TYR A 19 -12.22 29.90 -1.24
N ILE A 20 -11.79 30.75 -0.32
CA ILE A 20 -10.72 30.43 0.64
C ILE A 20 -11.17 29.34 1.64
N ASP A 21 -12.42 29.37 2.06
CA ASP A 21 -13.00 28.41 3.01
C ASP A 21 -13.15 26.99 2.41
N ARG A 22 -13.14 26.86 1.09
CA ARG A 22 -13.14 25.57 0.39
C ARG A 22 -11.75 24.98 0.15
N GLN A 23 -10.69 25.68 0.51
CA GLN A 23 -9.35 25.16 0.34
C GLN A 23 -9.02 24.19 1.49
N PRO A 24 -8.37 23.07 1.20
CA PRO A 24 -7.95 22.15 2.25
C PRO A 24 -6.96 22.86 3.19
N VAL A 25 -7.06 22.56 4.47
CA VAL A 25 -6.19 23.12 5.52
C VAL A 25 -4.73 22.74 5.27
N ASP A 26 -4.51 21.51 4.83
CA ASP A 26 -3.20 21.03 4.41
C ASP A 26 -3.10 21.00 2.89
N ARG A 27 -2.11 21.70 2.35
CA ARG A 27 -1.83 21.82 0.90
C ARG A 27 -0.58 21.06 0.48
N ASN A 28 0.05 20.35 1.41
CA ASN A 28 1.25 19.59 1.10
C ASN A 28 0.88 18.26 0.42
N PHE A 29 1.59 17.94 -0.65
CA PHE A 29 1.44 16.65 -1.31
C PHE A 29 2.35 15.62 -0.64
N LEU A 30 1.86 14.39 -0.56
CA LEU A 30 2.65 13.26 -0.10
C LEU A 30 3.73 12.93 -1.14
N SER A 31 4.99 12.85 -0.71
CA SER A 31 6.09 12.41 -1.56
C SER A 31 6.17 10.88 -1.58
N LYS A 32 6.51 10.29 -2.73
CA LYS A 32 6.56 8.83 -2.93
C LYS A 32 7.65 8.13 -2.11
N ASP A 33 8.66 8.85 -1.67
CA ASP A 33 9.81 8.37 -0.89
C ASP A 33 9.57 8.39 0.63
N ASN A 34 8.40 8.86 1.07
CA ASN A 34 8.07 9.03 2.47
C ASN A 34 7.30 7.83 3.02
N PHE A 35 7.89 6.64 2.96
CA PHE A 35 7.31 5.45 3.55
C PHE A 35 8.38 4.57 4.22
N THR A 36 7.97 3.75 5.17
CA THR A 36 8.74 2.67 5.78
C THR A 36 7.81 1.49 6.02
N ALA A 37 8.16 0.32 5.54
CA ALA A 37 7.38 -0.89 5.76
C ALA A 37 8.13 -1.81 6.74
N VAL A 38 7.43 -2.25 7.78
CA VAL A 38 7.95 -3.11 8.85
C VAL A 38 7.19 -4.41 8.85
N PHE A 39 7.93 -5.52 8.79
CA PHE A 39 7.37 -6.85 8.89
C PHE A 39 7.62 -7.43 10.27
N SER A 40 6.62 -8.08 10.88
CA SER A 40 6.78 -8.70 12.21
C SER A 40 7.85 -9.80 12.23
N ASN A 41 7.98 -10.56 11.15
CA ASN A 41 8.82 -11.75 11.09
C ASN A 41 10.11 -11.58 10.28
N PHE A 42 10.30 -10.45 9.57
CA PHE A 42 11.43 -10.25 8.62
C PHE A 42 12.15 -8.92 8.83
N PRO A 43 12.94 -8.79 9.88
CA PRO A 43 13.64 -7.53 10.17
C PRO A 43 14.72 -7.20 9.12
N HIS A 44 15.28 -8.21 8.42
CA HIS A 44 16.32 -7.98 7.40
C HIS A 44 15.75 -7.42 6.10
N MET A 45 14.45 -7.54 5.86
CA MET A 45 13.81 -7.06 4.65
C MET A 45 13.57 -5.54 4.68
N GLU A 46 13.30 -4.99 5.85
CA GLU A 46 12.88 -3.60 6.06
C GLU A 46 13.85 -2.58 5.44
N TYR A 47 15.14 -2.78 5.63
CA TYR A 47 16.17 -1.87 5.15
C TYR A 47 16.32 -1.86 3.62
N PHE A 48 16.02 -2.98 2.96
CA PHE A 48 16.27 -3.16 1.53
C PHE A 48 15.06 -2.90 0.65
N ILE A 49 13.92 -2.51 1.21
CA ILE A 49 12.71 -2.19 0.44
C ILE A 49 12.94 -0.93 -0.37
N GLN A 50 12.77 -1.04 -1.68
CA GLN A 50 12.91 0.07 -2.63
C GLN A 50 11.56 0.63 -3.06
N SER A 51 10.58 -0.24 -3.28
CA SER A 51 9.25 0.18 -3.66
C SER A 51 8.18 -0.68 -2.98
N PHE A 52 7.08 -0.04 -2.68
CA PHE A 52 5.90 -0.64 -2.07
C PHE A 52 4.68 -0.22 -2.91
N GLU A 53 4.07 -1.19 -3.56
CA GLU A 53 2.85 -0.96 -4.32
C GLU A 53 1.64 -1.14 -3.41
N PHE A 54 0.95 -0.03 -3.17
CA PHE A 54 -0.23 -0.05 -2.29
C PHE A 54 -1.36 -0.80 -2.98
N PRO A 55 -2.00 -1.79 -2.31
CA PRO A 55 -3.02 -2.63 -2.93
C PRO A 55 -4.28 -1.83 -3.26
N GLY A 56 -4.86 -2.10 -4.41
CA GLY A 56 -6.17 -1.60 -4.79
C GLY A 56 -7.27 -2.22 -3.95
N VAL A 57 -8.37 -1.50 -3.80
CA VAL A 57 -9.58 -1.96 -3.10
C VAL A 57 -10.74 -1.91 -4.07
N ASN A 58 -11.39 -3.03 -4.29
CA ASN A 58 -12.49 -3.16 -5.23
C ASN A 58 -13.74 -3.74 -4.56
N VAL A 59 -14.90 -3.27 -4.98
CA VAL A 59 -16.19 -3.86 -4.64
C VAL A 59 -16.85 -4.25 -5.96
N PRO A 60 -16.89 -5.54 -6.32
CA PRO A 60 -17.43 -5.96 -7.60
C PRO A 60 -18.92 -5.64 -7.70
N ALA A 61 -19.33 -5.07 -8.84
CA ALA A 61 -20.72 -4.82 -9.13
C ALA A 61 -21.39 -6.11 -9.61
N LEU A 62 -22.57 -6.40 -9.08
CA LEU A 62 -23.42 -7.50 -9.51
C LEU A 62 -24.41 -7.01 -10.56
N LYS A 63 -24.55 -7.75 -11.66
CA LYS A 63 -25.56 -7.45 -12.68
C LYS A 63 -26.84 -8.19 -12.38
N GLN A 64 -27.88 -7.42 -12.03
CA GLN A 64 -29.24 -7.97 -11.91
C GLN A 64 -29.91 -7.95 -13.29
N PRO A 65 -30.33 -9.11 -13.82
CA PRO A 65 -31.02 -9.17 -15.11
C PRO A 65 -32.38 -8.47 -15.03
N SER A 66 -32.67 -7.61 -15.98
CA SER A 66 -33.98 -6.98 -16.18
C SER A 66 -34.38 -7.17 -17.64
N TYR A 67 -35.69 -7.05 -17.95
CA TYR A 67 -36.26 -7.36 -19.26
C TYR A 67 -35.64 -6.57 -20.42
N LEU A 68 -35.24 -5.31 -20.19
CA LEU A 68 -34.71 -4.44 -21.24
C LEU A 68 -33.22 -4.13 -21.08
N LYS A 69 -32.69 -4.14 -19.86
CA LYS A 69 -31.29 -3.78 -19.56
C LYS A 69 -30.86 -4.38 -18.24
N GLY A 70 -29.63 -4.92 -18.18
CA GLY A 70 -29.02 -5.28 -16.90
C GLY A 70 -28.83 -4.03 -16.03
N ILE A 71 -29.19 -4.13 -14.76
CA ILE A 71 -29.01 -3.08 -13.76
C ILE A 71 -27.82 -3.49 -12.90
N ASP A 72 -26.83 -2.58 -12.77
CA ASP A 72 -25.69 -2.81 -11.90
C ASP A 72 -26.07 -2.50 -10.45
N VAL A 73 -25.86 -3.46 -9.57
CA VAL A 73 -26.10 -3.36 -8.12
C VAL A 73 -24.76 -3.50 -7.42
N HIS A 74 -24.53 -2.72 -6.34
CA HIS A 74 -23.29 -2.81 -5.57
C HIS A 74 -23.11 -4.19 -4.95
N GLY A 75 -21.89 -4.68 -4.96
CA GLY A 75 -21.49 -5.90 -4.27
C GLY A 75 -21.47 -5.71 -2.75
N THR A 76 -21.44 -6.82 -2.03
CA THR A 76 -21.40 -6.85 -0.55
C THR A 76 -20.06 -7.20 0.02
N GLN A 77 -19.08 -7.56 -0.83
CA GLN A 77 -17.73 -7.99 -0.42
C GLN A 77 -16.69 -7.05 -0.97
N ILE A 78 -15.69 -6.75 -0.16
CA ILE A 78 -14.50 -6.00 -0.54
C ILE A 78 -13.46 -7.03 -1.00
N GLU A 79 -12.86 -6.78 -2.16
CA GLU A 79 -11.74 -7.53 -2.70
C GLU A 79 -10.51 -6.62 -2.67
N TYR A 80 -9.40 -7.17 -2.17
CA TYR A 80 -8.11 -6.50 -2.15
C TYR A 80 -7.23 -7.06 -3.26
N ASP A 81 -6.54 -6.18 -3.95
CA ASP A 81 -5.50 -6.57 -4.88
C ASP A 81 -4.26 -7.10 -4.13
N ASP A 82 -3.38 -7.76 -4.85
CA ASP A 82 -2.14 -8.27 -4.29
C ASP A 82 -1.21 -7.12 -3.87
N LEU A 83 -0.52 -7.30 -2.76
CA LEU A 83 0.50 -6.39 -2.26
C LEU A 83 1.83 -6.74 -2.90
N SER A 84 2.43 -5.81 -3.66
CA SER A 84 3.70 -6.02 -4.34
C SER A 84 4.80 -5.16 -3.72
N ILE A 85 5.94 -5.79 -3.41
CA ILE A 85 7.08 -5.13 -2.77
C ILE A 85 8.35 -5.48 -3.54
N SER A 86 9.07 -4.46 -4.00
CA SER A 86 10.38 -4.65 -4.61
C SER A 86 11.48 -4.31 -3.60
N PHE A 87 12.46 -5.17 -3.50
CA PHE A 87 13.58 -5.02 -2.57
C PHE A 87 14.91 -5.38 -3.24
N ALA A 88 15.96 -4.73 -2.80
CA ALA A 88 17.32 -5.07 -3.21
C ALA A 88 17.79 -6.34 -2.49
N ILE A 89 18.41 -7.25 -3.22
CA ILE A 89 18.96 -8.46 -2.64
C ILE A 89 20.30 -8.09 -1.96
N ASN A 90 20.47 -8.50 -0.70
CA ASN A 90 21.74 -8.29 -0.01
C ASN A 90 22.79 -9.30 -0.46
N GLU A 91 24.07 -9.00 -0.20
CA GLU A 91 25.21 -9.82 -0.62
C GLU A 91 25.15 -11.26 -0.06
N ASP A 92 24.64 -11.43 1.15
CA ASP A 92 24.49 -12.73 1.83
C ASP A 92 23.24 -13.51 1.37
N PHE A 93 22.40 -12.92 0.52
CA PHE A 93 21.15 -13.53 0.06
C PHE A 93 20.15 -13.86 1.18
N SER A 94 20.34 -13.31 2.39
CA SER A 94 19.53 -13.67 3.55
C SER A 94 18.08 -13.25 3.39
N ASN A 95 17.81 -12.01 2.92
CA ASN A 95 16.47 -11.49 2.73
C ASN A 95 15.64 -12.31 1.71
N TYR A 96 16.26 -12.71 0.60
CA TYR A 96 15.60 -13.56 -0.39
C TYR A 96 15.31 -14.96 0.16
N ARG A 97 16.27 -15.56 0.89
CA ARG A 97 16.12 -16.89 1.50
C ARG A 97 15.04 -16.94 2.56
N GLU A 98 14.84 -15.87 3.31
CA GLU A 98 13.76 -15.76 4.31
C GLU A 98 12.39 -15.89 3.65
N ILE A 99 12.13 -15.12 2.59
CA ILE A 99 10.86 -15.18 1.85
C ILE A 99 10.70 -16.54 1.16
N TYR A 100 11.76 -17.08 0.54
CA TYR A 100 11.74 -18.39 -0.08
C TYR A 100 11.43 -19.51 0.93
N SER A 101 12.04 -19.45 2.11
CA SER A 101 11.79 -20.38 3.21
C SER A 101 10.31 -20.33 3.65
N TRP A 102 9.73 -19.15 3.70
CA TRP A 102 8.32 -18.98 4.05
C TRP A 102 7.40 -19.56 2.97
N LEU A 103 7.66 -19.25 1.70
CA LEU A 103 6.93 -19.83 0.57
C LEU A 103 6.96 -21.37 0.58
N THR A 104 8.13 -21.97 0.83
CA THR A 104 8.25 -23.45 0.86
C THR A 104 7.54 -24.07 2.05
N LYS A 105 7.57 -23.45 3.22
CA LYS A 105 6.83 -23.93 4.39
C LYS A 105 5.31 -23.86 4.21
N THR A 106 4.84 -22.86 3.48
CA THR A 106 3.41 -22.69 3.20
C THR A 106 2.95 -23.59 2.06
N GLY A 107 3.75 -23.73 0.99
CA GLY A 107 3.33 -24.41 -0.24
C GLY A 107 3.59 -25.92 -0.26
N THR A 108 4.78 -26.37 0.14
CA THR A 108 5.19 -27.79 0.11
C THR A 108 6.01 -28.14 1.35
N PRO A 109 5.37 -28.22 2.50
CA PRO A 109 6.08 -28.66 3.71
C PRO A 109 6.54 -30.11 3.54
N GLN A 110 7.81 -30.40 3.83
CA GLN A 110 8.35 -31.76 3.74
C GLN A 110 7.82 -32.63 4.90
N LYS A 111 7.44 -32.02 6.00
CA LYS A 111 6.83 -32.66 7.17
C LYS A 111 5.59 -31.87 7.59
N LEU A 112 4.59 -32.59 8.09
CA LEU A 112 3.35 -31.97 8.60
C LEU A 112 3.59 -30.93 9.71
N GLU A 113 4.66 -31.13 10.49
CA GLU A 113 5.08 -30.23 11.58
C GLU A 113 5.70 -28.91 11.06
N GLU A 114 6.15 -28.87 9.80
CA GLU A 114 6.74 -27.70 9.16
C GLU A 114 5.71 -26.79 8.50
N HIS A 115 4.46 -27.27 8.40
CA HIS A 115 3.37 -26.48 7.82
C HIS A 115 3.06 -25.31 8.73
N GLN A 116 3.41 -24.12 8.27
CA GLN A 116 3.13 -22.87 8.95
C GLN A 116 1.86 -22.26 8.36
N SER A 117 0.77 -22.34 9.11
CA SER A 117 -0.43 -21.57 8.78
C SER A 117 -0.15 -20.09 8.98
N PRO A 118 -0.71 -19.16 8.17
CA PRO A 118 -0.62 -17.75 8.46
C PRO A 118 -1.19 -17.47 9.85
N ASP A 119 -0.32 -17.22 10.81
CA ASP A 119 -0.73 -16.95 12.18
C ASP A 119 -1.36 -15.54 12.26
N GLU A 120 -2.20 -15.33 13.29
CA GLU A 120 -2.77 -14.00 13.56
C GLU A 120 -1.71 -12.94 13.84
N LEU A 121 -0.49 -13.36 14.13
CA LEU A 121 0.66 -12.51 14.41
C LEU A 121 1.39 -12.00 13.16
N ASP A 122 1.19 -12.64 12.00
CA ASP A 122 1.84 -12.21 10.76
C ASP A 122 1.19 -10.95 10.22
N HIS A 123 1.86 -9.84 10.41
CA HIS A 123 1.40 -8.54 9.95
C HIS A 123 2.55 -7.73 9.34
N CYS A 124 2.18 -6.89 8.39
CA CYS A 124 3.03 -5.84 7.86
C CYS A 124 2.45 -4.49 8.25
N THR A 125 3.27 -3.59 8.71
CA THR A 125 2.88 -2.20 9.00
C THR A 125 3.61 -1.26 8.08
N LEU A 126 2.86 -0.57 7.22
CA LEU A 126 3.35 0.52 6.39
C LEU A 126 3.19 1.83 7.16
N MET A 127 4.29 2.48 7.46
CA MET A 127 4.33 3.82 8.05
C MET A 127 4.51 4.85 6.95
N ILE A 128 3.55 5.75 6.82
CA ILE A 128 3.60 6.89 5.90
C ILE A 128 4.06 8.11 6.70
N THR A 129 5.12 8.75 6.22
CA THR A 129 5.73 9.89 6.91
C THR A 129 5.50 11.19 6.15
N SER A 130 5.50 12.31 6.88
CA SER A 130 5.49 13.65 6.29
C SER A 130 6.84 13.98 5.64
N ASN A 131 6.88 15.12 4.94
CA ASN A 131 8.15 15.64 4.42
C ASN A 131 9.19 15.92 5.51
N ASN A 132 8.75 16.10 6.76
CA ASN A 132 9.61 16.22 7.94
C ASN A 132 9.94 14.87 8.60
N LYS A 133 9.62 13.74 7.94
CA LYS A 133 9.84 12.36 8.42
C LYS A 133 9.08 12.01 9.71
N ASN A 134 8.04 12.75 10.06
CA ASN A 134 7.12 12.38 11.13
C ASN A 134 6.05 11.43 10.60
N THR A 135 5.74 10.37 11.33
CA THR A 135 4.69 9.43 10.96
C THR A 135 3.32 10.10 11.01
N ILE A 136 2.62 10.13 9.88
CA ILE A 136 1.26 10.68 9.76
C ILE A 136 0.23 9.56 9.90
N LEU A 137 0.48 8.43 9.22
CA LEU A 137 -0.47 7.34 9.09
C LEU A 137 0.27 6.01 9.19
N LYS A 138 -0.32 5.07 9.90
CA LYS A 138 0.10 3.66 9.91
C LYS A 138 -0.99 2.83 9.25
N VAL A 139 -0.60 2.05 8.28
CA VAL A 139 -1.48 1.08 7.62
C VAL A 139 -1.01 -0.31 8.00
N ARG A 140 -1.87 -1.06 8.65
CA ARG A 140 -1.57 -2.43 9.08
C ARG A 140 -2.30 -3.41 8.17
N PHE A 141 -1.54 -4.36 7.65
CA PHE A 141 -2.02 -5.49 6.88
C PHE A 141 -1.94 -6.74 7.75
N ASP A 142 -3.09 -7.34 8.05
CA ASP A 142 -3.17 -8.52 8.93
C ASP A 142 -3.26 -9.80 8.11
N LYS A 143 -2.69 -10.88 8.67
CA LYS A 143 -2.64 -12.21 8.06
C LYS A 143 -2.00 -12.18 6.69
N ILE A 144 -0.83 -11.56 6.61
CA ILE A 144 -0.06 -11.47 5.37
C ILE A 144 0.70 -12.76 5.12
N PHE A 145 0.72 -13.21 3.89
CA PHE A 145 1.51 -14.36 3.44
C PHE A 145 2.01 -14.17 2.01
N PRO A 146 3.21 -14.66 1.67
CA PRO A 146 3.76 -14.55 0.33
C PRO A 146 3.06 -15.52 -0.61
N THR A 147 2.81 -15.06 -1.84
CA THR A 147 2.21 -15.86 -2.92
C THR A 147 3.16 -16.10 -4.08
N ALA A 148 4.02 -15.14 -4.36
CA ALA A 148 4.99 -15.25 -5.44
C ALA A 148 6.28 -14.49 -5.11
N LEU A 149 7.37 -14.96 -5.69
CA LEU A 149 8.68 -14.33 -5.67
C LEU A 149 9.19 -14.25 -7.11
N SER A 150 9.54 -13.05 -7.57
CA SER A 150 9.95 -12.85 -8.96
C SER A 150 11.29 -13.51 -9.27
N SER A 151 11.47 -13.87 -10.54
CA SER A 151 12.78 -14.19 -11.08
C SER A 151 13.63 -12.94 -11.25
N PHE A 152 14.94 -13.09 -11.15
CA PHE A 152 15.94 -12.07 -11.46
C PHE A 152 17.07 -12.71 -12.26
N THR A 153 17.88 -11.87 -12.93
CA THR A 153 18.94 -12.34 -13.81
C THR A 153 20.29 -11.83 -13.30
N PHE A 154 21.27 -12.70 -13.28
CA PHE A 154 22.68 -12.31 -13.13
C PHE A 154 23.26 -12.08 -14.53
N ASP A 155 23.83 -10.90 -14.73
CA ASP A 155 24.50 -10.53 -15.99
C ASP A 155 25.89 -10.00 -15.69
N THR A 156 26.90 -10.62 -16.31
CA THR A 156 28.31 -10.23 -16.18
C THR A 156 28.70 -9.03 -17.04
N THR A 157 27.80 -8.62 -17.93
CA THR A 157 28.03 -7.49 -18.85
C THR A 157 27.47 -6.17 -18.32
N SER A 158 26.62 -6.22 -17.30
CA SER A 158 26.10 -5.00 -16.65
C SER A 158 27.10 -4.41 -15.66
N ASP A 159 27.24 -3.09 -15.70
CA ASP A 159 28.11 -2.36 -14.79
C ASP A 159 27.43 -2.18 -13.41
N HIS A 160 27.78 -3.04 -12.44
CA HIS A 160 27.48 -2.87 -11.00
C HIS A 160 26.03 -2.57 -10.64
N ASP A 161 25.09 -3.06 -11.42
CA ASP A 161 23.66 -2.89 -11.12
C ASP A 161 23.24 -3.71 -9.90
N ILE A 162 22.36 -3.13 -9.07
CA ILE A 162 21.81 -3.79 -7.91
C ILE A 162 20.77 -4.81 -8.36
N VAL A 163 20.84 -6.02 -7.83
CA VAL A 163 19.84 -7.05 -8.10
C VAL A 163 18.58 -6.77 -7.28
N ILE A 164 17.46 -6.59 -7.98
CA ILE A 164 16.16 -6.31 -7.39
C ILE A 164 15.26 -7.51 -7.59
N ALA A 165 14.59 -7.94 -6.53
CA ALA A 165 13.54 -8.94 -6.57
C ALA A 165 12.21 -8.32 -6.15
N THR A 166 11.10 -8.88 -6.64
CA THR A 166 9.75 -8.49 -6.26
C THR A 166 9.06 -9.66 -5.59
N ALA A 167 8.52 -9.43 -4.41
CA ALA A 167 7.68 -10.38 -3.69
C ALA A 167 6.24 -9.91 -3.71
N THR A 168 5.34 -10.83 -3.98
CA THR A 168 3.90 -10.60 -3.98
C THR A 168 3.29 -11.28 -2.77
N PHE A 169 2.47 -10.55 -2.04
CA PHE A 169 1.80 -11.00 -0.82
C PHE A 169 0.29 -10.87 -0.95
N LYS A 170 -0.43 -11.72 -0.24
CA LYS A 170 -1.85 -11.57 0.04
C LYS A 170 -2.07 -11.33 1.51
N PHE A 171 -3.17 -10.66 1.84
CA PHE A 171 -3.55 -10.33 3.20
C PHE A 171 -5.08 -10.40 3.33
N ASN A 172 -5.58 -10.52 4.54
CA ASN A 172 -7.02 -10.64 4.78
C ASN A 172 -7.70 -9.32 5.08
N SER A 173 -7.04 -8.43 5.80
CA SER A 173 -7.61 -7.14 6.21
C SER A 173 -6.56 -6.04 6.22
N MET A 174 -7.04 -4.83 5.96
CA MET A 174 -6.23 -3.61 6.00
C MET A 174 -6.88 -2.62 6.96
N THR A 175 -6.12 -2.14 7.93
CA THR A 175 -6.58 -1.17 8.92
C THR A 175 -5.72 0.09 8.88
N PHE A 176 -6.36 1.24 9.04
CA PHE A 176 -5.70 2.53 9.05
C PHE A 176 -5.70 3.07 10.48
N ASP A 177 -4.52 3.22 11.06
CA ASP A 177 -4.32 3.87 12.35
C ASP A 177 -3.77 5.28 12.10
N ALA A 178 -4.64 6.27 12.18
CA ALA A 178 -4.23 7.65 12.16
C ALA A 178 -3.72 8.04 13.55
N ASN A 179 -2.43 8.28 13.69
CA ASN A 179 -1.89 8.96 14.86
C ASN A 179 -2.22 10.45 14.72
N ILE A 180 -3.35 10.85 15.26
CA ILE A 180 -3.72 12.25 15.44
C ILE A 180 -3.30 12.69 16.84
#